data_d66e60f31f9fd1ead283d30d39981f37
#
_entry.id   d66e60f31f9fd1ead283d30d39981f37
#
_cell.length_a   1.000
_cell.length_b   1.000
_cell.length_c   1.000
_cell.angle_alpha   90.00
_cell.angle_beta   90.00
_cell.angle_gamma   90.00
#
_symmetry.space_group_name_H-M   'P 1'
#
loop_
_entity.id
_entity.type
_entity.pdbx_description
1 polymer ?
#
loop_
_entity_poly.entity_id
_entity_poly.type
_entity_poly.pdbx_seq_one_letter_code
_entity_poly.pdbx_strand_id
1 'polypeptide(L)'
;PYMVDFDNSVCHEIAHQWFYGIVGNDQITFPWLDEGFCRYCEYLYQKKYPPMVSEDDGIYLMEDRLNDFYIRVSGKGGEAGTGYAPDTTDLKLTLYDWEQQDPMGYSEIYDKGASLIYKIEQEIGEGAFDRAVKEYVQRFAYGFVTAEDFKAFWNEKGDLSELLTMYLG
;
A
#
# COMPACT_ATOMS: atom_id res chain seq x y z
N PRO A 1 17.09 -9.49 -12.35
CA PRO A 1 16.65 -8.36 -11.49
C PRO A 1 15.93 -7.28 -12.31
N TYR A 2 16.56 -6.73 -13.36
CA TYR A 2 16.01 -5.61 -14.15
C TYR A 2 14.61 -5.85 -14.75
N MET A 3 14.24 -7.07 -15.08
CA MET A 3 12.92 -7.36 -15.68
C MET A 3 11.79 -7.29 -14.64
N VAL A 4 12.03 -7.75 -13.41
CA VAL A 4 11.02 -7.70 -12.33
C VAL A 4 10.71 -6.26 -11.98
N ASP A 5 11.72 -5.42 -11.83
CA ASP A 5 11.57 -4.00 -11.53
C ASP A 5 10.84 -3.24 -12.66
N PHE A 6 11.16 -3.59 -13.92
CA PHE A 6 10.52 -2.99 -15.08
C PHE A 6 9.02 -3.37 -15.15
N ASP A 7 8.69 -4.65 -14.99
CA ASP A 7 7.31 -5.13 -15.03
C ASP A 7 6.47 -4.51 -13.89
N ASN A 8 7.05 -4.42 -12.68
CA ASN A 8 6.41 -3.76 -11.54
C ASN A 8 6.13 -2.29 -11.85
N SER A 9 7.12 -1.55 -12.36
CA SER A 9 6.96 -0.13 -12.71
C SER A 9 5.88 0.06 -13.77
N VAL A 10 5.83 -0.78 -14.81
CA VAL A 10 4.78 -0.70 -15.84
C VAL A 10 3.40 -0.98 -15.23
N CYS A 11 3.29 -1.99 -14.37
CA CYS A 11 2.03 -2.30 -13.68
C CYS A 11 1.56 -1.14 -12.79
N HIS A 12 2.49 -0.55 -12.06
CA HIS A 12 2.27 0.62 -11.21
C HIS A 12 1.69 1.79 -12.01
N GLU A 13 2.37 2.21 -13.07
CA GLU A 13 1.94 3.35 -13.91
C GLU A 13 0.60 3.08 -14.61
N ILE A 14 0.32 1.83 -14.98
CA ILE A 14 -1.00 1.45 -15.52
C ILE A 14 -2.08 1.57 -14.44
N ALA A 15 -1.81 1.19 -13.18
CA ALA A 15 -2.77 1.27 -12.09
C ALA A 15 -3.18 2.72 -11.79
N HIS A 16 -2.32 3.69 -12.03
CA HIS A 16 -2.65 5.12 -11.92
C HIS A 16 -3.77 5.58 -12.87
N GLN A 17 -4.16 4.78 -13.88
CA GLN A 17 -5.37 5.05 -14.68
C GLN A 17 -6.64 5.03 -13.82
N TRP A 18 -6.67 4.19 -12.79
CA TRP A 18 -7.79 4.06 -11.85
C TRP A 18 -7.54 4.87 -10.58
N PHE A 19 -6.41 4.64 -9.92
CA PHE A 19 -6.03 5.30 -8.66
C PHE A 19 -5.20 6.54 -8.99
N TYR A 20 -5.78 7.69 -8.85
CA TYR A 20 -5.51 9.04 -9.29
C TYR A 20 -6.28 9.42 -10.58
N GLY A 21 -6.22 8.65 -11.67
CA GLY A 21 -6.87 9.04 -12.94
C GLY A 21 -8.39 9.05 -12.89
N ILE A 22 -9.02 8.08 -12.24
CA ILE A 22 -10.48 7.99 -12.06
C ILE A 22 -10.87 8.35 -10.62
N VAL A 23 -10.18 7.81 -9.64
CA VAL A 23 -10.35 8.14 -8.22
C VAL A 23 -9.20 9.04 -7.82
N GLY A 24 -9.44 10.35 -7.77
CA GLY A 24 -8.44 11.35 -7.43
C GLY A 24 -8.18 11.43 -5.93
N ASN A 25 -7.00 11.91 -5.56
CA ASN A 25 -6.61 12.29 -4.20
C ASN A 25 -5.72 13.53 -4.25
N ASP A 26 -5.54 14.15 -3.12
CA ASP A 26 -4.50 15.17 -2.96
C ASP A 26 -3.15 14.49 -2.77
N GLN A 27 -2.39 14.36 -3.86
CA GLN A 27 -1.07 13.72 -3.88
C GLN A 27 -0.01 14.44 -3.04
N ILE A 28 -0.28 15.68 -2.62
CA ILE A 28 0.60 16.43 -1.73
C ILE A 28 0.32 16.07 -0.28
N THR A 29 -0.96 16.00 0.09
CA THR A 29 -1.39 15.76 1.47
C THR A 29 -1.53 14.27 1.78
N PHE A 30 -1.97 13.46 0.81
CA PHE A 30 -2.23 12.03 0.98
C PHE A 30 -1.63 11.20 -0.16
N PRO A 31 -0.31 11.28 -0.42
CA PRO A 31 0.31 10.56 -1.55
C PRO A 31 0.16 9.03 -1.45
N TRP A 32 0.02 8.49 -0.26
CA TRP A 32 -0.13 7.05 -0.05
C TRP A 32 -1.45 6.47 -0.60
N LEU A 33 -2.47 7.31 -0.85
CA LEU A 33 -3.78 6.85 -1.31
C LEU A 33 -3.75 6.28 -2.72
N ASP A 34 -3.07 6.93 -3.64
CA ASP A 34 -2.87 6.41 -5.00
C ASP A 34 -1.66 5.49 -5.08
N GLU A 35 -0.53 5.89 -4.51
CA GLU A 35 0.72 5.13 -4.52
C GLU A 35 0.59 3.77 -3.83
N GLY A 36 -0.14 3.72 -2.71
CA GLY A 36 -0.41 2.47 -2.00
C GLY A 36 -1.23 1.49 -2.83
N PHE A 37 -2.29 1.95 -3.53
CA PHE A 37 -3.05 1.09 -4.44
C PHE A 37 -2.22 0.65 -5.64
N CYS A 38 -1.42 1.53 -6.23
CA CYS A 38 -0.57 1.20 -7.37
C CYS A 38 0.50 0.18 -6.97
N ARG A 39 1.13 0.34 -5.81
CA ARG A 39 2.07 -0.62 -5.24
C ARG A 39 1.39 -1.96 -4.91
N TYR A 40 0.16 -1.95 -4.41
CA TYR A 40 -0.62 -3.16 -4.21
C TYR A 40 -0.93 -3.88 -5.54
N CYS A 41 -1.15 -3.16 -6.64
CA CYS A 41 -1.31 -3.75 -7.96
C CYS A 41 -0.04 -4.48 -8.46
N GLU A 42 1.15 -4.00 -8.09
CA GLU A 42 2.40 -4.73 -8.36
C GLU A 42 2.42 -6.09 -7.64
N TYR A 43 1.94 -6.14 -6.38
CA TYR A 43 1.77 -7.41 -5.65
C TYR A 43 0.80 -8.34 -6.38
N LEU A 44 -0.37 -7.85 -6.81
CA LEU A 44 -1.34 -8.67 -7.54
C LEU A 44 -0.77 -9.20 -8.87
N TYR A 45 0.04 -8.38 -9.54
CA TYR A 45 0.73 -8.77 -10.77
C TYR A 45 1.73 -9.90 -10.48
N GLN A 46 2.60 -9.77 -9.48
CA GLN A 46 3.54 -10.82 -9.08
C GLN A 46 2.84 -12.10 -8.59
N LYS A 47 1.74 -11.96 -7.83
CA LYS A 47 0.93 -13.12 -7.39
C LYS A 47 0.40 -13.92 -8.59
N LYS A 48 0.00 -13.22 -9.66
CA LYS A 48 -0.55 -13.85 -10.88
C LYS A 48 0.53 -14.35 -11.83
N TYR A 49 1.63 -13.63 -11.92
CA TYR A 49 2.76 -13.89 -12.81
C TYR A 49 4.07 -13.92 -11.98
N PRO A 50 4.29 -14.98 -11.19
CA PRO A 50 5.45 -15.06 -10.33
C PRO A 50 6.74 -14.89 -11.15
N PRO A 51 7.65 -14.02 -10.73
CA PRO A 51 8.93 -13.88 -11.40
C PRO A 51 9.72 -15.17 -11.34
N MET A 52 10.39 -15.53 -12.43
CA MET A 52 11.32 -16.66 -12.44
C MET A 52 12.63 -16.21 -11.77
N VAL A 53 12.66 -16.30 -10.46
CA VAL A 53 13.81 -15.95 -9.62
C VAL A 53 14.22 -17.13 -8.77
N SER A 54 15.52 -17.28 -8.54
CA SER A 54 16.05 -18.25 -7.58
C SER A 54 16.18 -17.60 -6.19
N GLU A 55 16.17 -18.41 -5.14
CA GLU A 55 16.43 -17.93 -3.77
C GLU A 55 17.78 -17.20 -3.65
N ASP A 56 18.74 -17.54 -4.51
CA ASP A 56 20.08 -16.94 -4.55
C ASP A 56 20.11 -15.56 -5.23
N ASP A 57 19.05 -15.17 -5.96
CA ASP A 57 19.04 -13.89 -6.69
C ASP A 57 18.83 -12.66 -5.76
N GLY A 58 18.52 -12.89 -4.48
CA GLY A 58 18.32 -11.83 -3.49
C GLY A 58 17.16 -10.89 -3.83
N ILE A 59 16.21 -11.34 -4.64
CA ILE A 59 15.04 -10.56 -5.01
C ILE A 59 14.01 -10.64 -3.90
N TYR A 60 13.66 -9.47 -3.40
CA TYR A 60 12.66 -9.29 -2.36
C TYR A 60 11.28 -9.17 -3.00
N LEU A 61 10.43 -10.19 -2.83
CA LEU A 61 9.11 -10.23 -3.43
C LEU A 61 8.16 -9.22 -2.76
N MET A 62 7.16 -8.76 -3.51
CA MET A 62 6.22 -7.77 -3.00
C MET A 62 5.44 -8.28 -1.78
N GLU A 63 5.05 -9.54 -1.74
CA GLU A 63 4.34 -10.11 -0.59
C GLU A 63 5.16 -10.05 0.70
N ASP A 64 6.44 -10.40 0.62
CA ASP A 64 7.36 -10.31 1.76
C ASP A 64 7.49 -8.86 2.24
N ARG A 65 7.65 -7.93 1.31
CA ARG A 65 7.75 -6.50 1.59
C ARG A 65 6.51 -5.97 2.31
N LEU A 66 5.30 -6.33 1.85
CA LEU A 66 4.05 -5.92 2.48
C LEU A 66 3.86 -6.52 3.87
N ASN A 67 4.25 -7.78 4.07
CA ASN A 67 4.23 -8.43 5.37
C ASN A 67 5.23 -7.80 6.35
N ASP A 68 6.42 -7.45 5.89
CA ASP A 68 7.44 -6.81 6.72
C ASP A 68 6.97 -5.44 7.23
N PHE A 69 6.33 -4.66 6.38
CA PHE A 69 5.71 -3.41 6.82
C PHE A 69 4.63 -3.64 7.89
N TYR A 70 3.80 -4.66 7.74
CA TYR A 70 2.83 -5.01 8.78
C TYR A 70 3.50 -5.37 10.11
N ILE A 71 4.58 -6.15 10.10
CA ILE A 71 5.34 -6.49 11.30
C ILE A 71 5.88 -5.22 11.97
N ARG A 72 6.42 -4.29 11.21
CA ARG A 72 6.93 -3.00 11.70
C ARG A 72 5.83 -2.15 12.33
N VAL A 73 4.71 -1.96 11.62
CA VAL A 73 3.56 -1.15 12.04
C VAL A 73 2.85 -1.75 13.26
N SER A 74 2.76 -3.09 13.34
CA SER A 74 2.11 -3.79 14.47
C SER A 74 2.88 -3.70 15.80
N GLY A 75 4.00 -2.95 15.83
CA GLY A 75 4.84 -2.78 17.02
C GLY A 75 5.81 -3.93 17.26
N LYS A 76 5.85 -4.94 16.39
CA LYS A 76 6.82 -6.05 16.45
C LYS A 76 8.16 -5.69 15.82
N GLY A 77 8.23 -4.58 15.07
CA GLY A 77 9.49 -4.03 14.57
C GLY A 77 10.39 -3.64 15.74
N GLY A 78 11.66 -4.06 15.69
CA GLY A 78 12.64 -3.81 16.75
C GLY A 78 12.64 -4.80 17.92
N GLU A 79 11.70 -5.74 17.98
CA GLU A 79 11.76 -6.85 18.94
C GLU A 79 12.96 -7.76 18.66
N ALA A 80 13.59 -8.27 19.72
CA ALA A 80 14.74 -9.15 19.60
C ALA A 80 14.37 -10.42 18.80
N GLY A 81 15.08 -10.67 17.72
CA GLY A 81 14.91 -11.85 16.86
C GLY A 81 13.98 -11.68 15.68
N THR A 82 13.29 -10.54 15.51
CA THR A 82 12.47 -10.30 14.32
C THR A 82 13.29 -9.86 13.10
N GLY A 83 14.44 -9.23 13.32
CA GLY A 83 15.29 -8.68 12.26
C GLY A 83 14.74 -7.39 11.61
N TYR A 84 13.57 -6.90 12.02
CA TYR A 84 12.93 -5.71 11.45
C TYR A 84 13.18 -4.46 12.30
N ALA A 85 13.45 -3.33 11.64
CA ALA A 85 13.48 -2.03 12.28
C ALA A 85 12.07 -1.59 12.72
N PRO A 86 11.95 -0.74 13.77
CA PRO A 86 10.68 -0.11 14.09
C PRO A 86 10.14 0.70 12.90
N ASP A 87 8.82 0.78 12.77
CA ASP A 87 8.19 1.68 11.80
C ASP A 87 8.35 3.13 12.23
N THR A 88 8.89 3.96 11.36
CA THR A 88 9.04 5.40 11.55
C THR A 88 8.29 6.21 10.50
N THR A 89 7.61 5.51 9.57
CA THR A 89 6.87 6.11 8.46
C THR A 89 5.54 6.66 8.94
N ASP A 90 5.28 7.95 8.73
CA ASP A 90 4.00 8.57 9.04
C ASP A 90 3.24 8.91 7.76
N LEU A 91 2.14 8.21 7.49
CA LEU A 91 1.29 8.43 6.32
C LEU A 91 0.53 9.78 6.34
N LYS A 92 0.59 10.52 7.46
CA LYS A 92 0.00 11.87 7.57
C LYS A 92 0.94 12.97 7.11
N LEU A 93 2.23 12.67 6.89
CA LEU A 93 3.18 13.64 6.38
C LEU A 93 2.85 13.97 4.92
N THR A 94 2.90 15.26 4.61
CA THR A 94 2.76 15.74 3.25
C THR A 94 4.03 15.46 2.44
N LEU A 95 3.93 15.54 1.11
CA LEU A 95 5.09 15.43 0.23
C LEU A 95 6.23 16.39 0.63
N TYR A 96 5.87 17.62 1.03
CA TYR A 96 6.86 18.62 1.46
C TYR A 96 7.53 18.28 2.79
N ASP A 97 6.80 17.64 3.70
CA ASP A 97 7.36 17.19 4.98
C ASP A 97 8.38 16.08 4.75
N TRP A 98 8.08 15.14 3.85
CA TRP A 98 8.99 14.06 3.46
C TRP A 98 10.29 14.57 2.84
N GLU A 99 10.19 15.53 1.91
CA GLU A 99 11.37 16.12 1.28
C GLU A 99 12.34 16.76 2.29
N GLN A 100 11.82 17.27 3.39
CA GLN A 100 12.62 17.93 4.44
C GLN A 100 13.15 16.96 5.49
N GLN A 101 12.39 15.93 5.85
CA GLN A 101 12.69 15.04 6.97
C GLN A 101 13.50 13.81 6.55
N ASP A 102 13.07 13.15 5.49
CA ASP A 102 13.72 11.93 4.98
C ASP A 102 13.47 11.74 3.48
N PRO A 103 14.25 12.39 2.61
CA PRO A 103 14.10 12.25 1.17
C PRO A 103 14.26 10.80 0.66
N MET A 104 14.95 9.95 1.42
CA MET A 104 15.13 8.53 1.08
C MET A 104 13.97 7.66 1.59
N GLY A 105 13.29 8.08 2.67
CA GLY A 105 12.16 7.37 3.25
C GLY A 105 10.85 7.56 2.51
N TYR A 106 10.78 8.52 1.57
CA TYR A 106 9.56 8.74 0.78
C TYR A 106 9.02 7.47 0.11
N SER A 107 9.90 6.59 -0.38
CA SER A 107 9.49 5.31 -0.96
C SER A 107 8.79 4.36 0.04
N GLU A 108 8.98 4.55 1.35
CA GLU A 108 8.34 3.72 2.37
C GLU A 108 6.84 3.97 2.48
N ILE A 109 6.34 5.16 2.09
CA ILE A 109 4.89 5.44 2.11
C ILE A 109 4.14 4.56 1.09
N TYR A 110 4.76 4.23 -0.04
CA TYR A 110 4.25 3.30 -1.04
C TYR A 110 4.01 1.93 -0.42
N ASP A 111 5.05 1.39 0.22
CA ASP A 111 5.03 0.06 0.81
C ASP A 111 4.11 0.01 2.03
N LYS A 112 4.08 1.06 2.87
CA LYS A 112 3.16 1.14 4.02
C LYS A 112 1.71 1.26 3.57
N GLY A 113 1.41 2.11 2.58
CA GLY A 113 0.08 2.22 1.99
C GLY A 113 -0.40 0.91 1.39
N ALA A 114 0.45 0.25 0.60
CA ALA A 114 0.14 -1.04 0.00
C ALA A 114 -0.03 -2.15 1.06
N SER A 115 0.78 -2.14 2.13
CA SER A 115 0.65 -3.06 3.25
C SER A 115 -0.69 -2.93 3.96
N LEU A 116 -1.20 -1.72 4.16
CA LEU A 116 -2.54 -1.49 4.69
C LEU A 116 -3.61 -2.14 3.79
N ILE A 117 -3.55 -1.89 2.48
CA ILE A 117 -4.51 -2.44 1.50
C ILE A 117 -4.45 -3.97 1.48
N TYR A 118 -3.25 -4.54 1.48
CA TYR A 118 -3.02 -5.98 1.58
C TYR A 118 -3.63 -6.58 2.85
N LYS A 119 -3.48 -5.93 4.00
CA LYS A 119 -4.08 -6.41 5.25
C LYS A 119 -5.60 -6.27 5.27
N ILE A 120 -6.16 -5.24 4.65
CA ILE A 120 -7.63 -5.16 4.44
C ILE A 120 -8.11 -6.37 3.63
N GLU A 121 -7.41 -6.75 2.53
CA GLU A 121 -7.74 -7.96 1.76
C GLU A 121 -7.72 -9.22 2.65
N GLN A 122 -6.69 -9.37 3.49
CA GLN A 122 -6.56 -10.53 4.38
C GLN A 122 -7.71 -10.61 5.40
N GLU A 123 -8.13 -9.47 5.96
CA GLU A 123 -9.19 -9.41 6.98
C GLU A 123 -10.57 -9.70 6.40
N ILE A 124 -10.91 -9.16 5.22
CA ILE A 124 -12.26 -9.33 4.64
C ILE A 124 -12.34 -10.46 3.61
N GLY A 125 -11.21 -10.99 3.18
CA GLY A 125 -11.06 -12.05 2.18
C GLY A 125 -11.11 -11.55 0.72
N GLU A 126 -10.33 -12.20 -0.15
CA GLU A 126 -10.07 -11.82 -1.55
C GLU A 126 -11.36 -11.50 -2.33
N GLY A 127 -12.36 -12.38 -2.28
CA GLY A 127 -13.60 -12.17 -3.04
C GLY A 127 -14.48 -11.02 -2.54
N ALA A 128 -14.42 -10.67 -1.24
CA ALA A 128 -15.09 -9.50 -0.70
C ALA A 128 -14.31 -8.23 -1.05
N PHE A 129 -13.00 -8.30 -0.98
CA PHE A 129 -12.10 -7.22 -1.34
C PHE A 129 -12.24 -6.82 -2.81
N ASP A 130 -12.26 -7.78 -3.74
CA ASP A 130 -12.47 -7.51 -5.17
C ASP A 130 -13.76 -6.74 -5.45
N ARG A 131 -14.85 -7.11 -4.75
CA ARG A 131 -16.13 -6.40 -4.89
C ARG A 131 -16.04 -5.00 -4.28
N ALA A 132 -15.37 -4.86 -3.14
CA ALA A 132 -15.19 -3.58 -2.46
C ALA A 132 -14.33 -2.60 -3.29
N VAL A 133 -13.24 -3.06 -3.91
CA VAL A 133 -12.42 -2.21 -4.79
C VAL A 133 -13.23 -1.70 -5.99
N LYS A 134 -14.05 -2.56 -6.61
CA LYS A 134 -14.94 -2.11 -7.71
C LYS A 134 -15.95 -1.07 -7.24
N GLU A 135 -16.53 -1.27 -6.05
CA GLU A 135 -17.43 -0.28 -5.44
C GLU A 135 -16.69 1.02 -5.07
N TYR A 136 -15.47 0.93 -4.55
CA TYR A 136 -14.63 2.08 -4.24
C TYR A 136 -14.40 2.95 -5.47
N VAL A 137 -13.95 2.34 -6.56
CA VAL A 137 -13.75 3.04 -7.83
C VAL A 137 -15.05 3.65 -8.34
N GLN A 138 -16.18 2.94 -8.27
CA GLN A 138 -17.49 3.46 -8.73
C GLN A 138 -18.00 4.60 -7.85
N ARG A 139 -17.86 4.49 -6.53
CA ARG A 139 -18.34 5.49 -5.56
C ARG A 139 -17.59 6.81 -5.66
N PHE A 140 -16.30 6.74 -5.88
CA PHE A 140 -15.41 7.89 -5.87
C PHE A 140 -14.95 8.35 -7.26
N ALA A 141 -15.48 7.74 -8.32
CA ALA A 141 -15.11 8.07 -9.71
C ALA A 141 -15.29 9.56 -10.00
N TYR A 142 -14.24 10.17 -10.55
CA TYR A 142 -14.15 11.57 -10.91
C TYR A 142 -14.30 12.55 -9.74
N GLY A 143 -14.05 12.07 -8.53
CA GLY A 143 -13.97 12.85 -7.30
C GLY A 143 -12.60 12.79 -6.66
N PHE A 144 -12.48 13.40 -5.47
CA PHE A 144 -11.29 13.34 -4.63
C PHE A 144 -11.62 12.57 -3.37
N VAL A 145 -10.72 11.67 -2.96
CA VAL A 145 -10.81 10.88 -1.73
C VAL A 145 -9.82 11.40 -0.71
N THR A 146 -10.30 11.59 0.51
CA THR A 146 -9.46 11.89 1.68
C THR A 146 -9.14 10.62 2.47
N ALA A 147 -8.23 10.72 3.44
CA ALA A 147 -7.96 9.63 4.38
C ALA A 147 -9.21 9.24 5.20
N GLU A 148 -10.07 10.21 5.53
CA GLU A 148 -11.33 10.01 6.23
C GLU A 148 -12.35 9.25 5.36
N ASP A 149 -12.47 9.61 4.07
CA ASP A 149 -13.32 8.89 3.13
C ASP A 149 -12.87 7.44 2.96
N PHE A 150 -11.55 7.21 2.87
CA PHE A 150 -10.96 5.89 2.83
C PHE A 150 -11.32 5.07 4.09
N LYS A 151 -11.09 5.63 5.29
CA LYS A 151 -11.43 4.99 6.57
C LYS A 151 -12.93 4.65 6.64
N ALA A 152 -13.79 5.61 6.30
CA ALA A 152 -15.24 5.42 6.34
C ALA A 152 -15.69 4.30 5.39
N PHE A 153 -15.19 4.32 4.16
CA PHE A 153 -15.50 3.30 3.17
C PHE A 153 -15.12 1.88 3.62
N TRP A 154 -13.89 1.70 4.09
CA TRP A 154 -13.39 0.38 4.44
C TRP A 154 -14.02 -0.16 5.72
N ASN A 155 -14.38 0.71 6.70
CA ASN A 155 -15.15 0.30 7.87
C ASN A 155 -16.58 -0.18 7.55
N GLU A 156 -17.16 0.19 6.40
CA GLU A 156 -18.41 -0.39 5.91
C GLU A 156 -18.24 -1.85 5.45
N LYS A 157 -17.04 -2.31 5.15
CA LYS A 157 -16.75 -3.62 4.55
C LYS A 157 -16.41 -4.69 5.59
N GLY A 158 -16.02 -4.28 6.79
CA GLY A 158 -15.67 -5.16 7.90
C GLY A 158 -15.30 -4.36 9.15
N ASP A 159 -15.07 -5.04 10.26
CA ASP A 159 -14.53 -4.40 11.46
C ASP A 159 -13.01 -4.18 11.29
N LEU A 160 -12.67 -3.08 10.63
CA LEU A 160 -11.30 -2.71 10.29
C LEU A 160 -10.76 -1.56 11.15
N SER A 161 -11.51 -1.14 12.18
CA SER A 161 -11.20 0.05 12.98
C SER A 161 -9.82 -0.02 13.63
N GLU A 162 -9.45 -1.17 14.18
CA GLU A 162 -8.13 -1.37 14.81
C GLU A 162 -7.01 -1.30 13.76
N LEU A 163 -7.16 -2.00 12.64
CA LEU A 163 -6.19 -1.98 11.54
C LEU A 163 -5.99 -0.56 10.99
N LEU A 164 -7.08 0.14 10.70
CA LEU A 164 -7.04 1.50 10.17
C LEU A 164 -6.41 2.49 11.15
N THR A 165 -6.68 2.34 12.45
CA THR A 165 -6.05 3.15 13.50
C THR A 165 -4.55 2.86 13.61
N MET A 166 -4.15 1.59 13.50
CA MET A 166 -2.74 1.20 13.55
C MET A 166 -1.90 1.88 12.45
N TYR A 167 -2.47 2.02 11.25
CA TYR A 167 -1.75 2.60 10.10
C TYR A 167 -1.89 4.11 9.97
N LEU A 168 -3.07 4.64 10.31
CA LEU A 168 -3.45 6.02 10.02
C LEU A 168 -3.65 6.89 11.28
N GLY A 169 -3.66 6.28 12.44
CA GLY A 169 -3.78 6.94 13.74
C GLY A 169 -5.18 7.47 14.04
#